data_a4acd1acd14db0d62472d494b1894dfd
#
_entry.id   a4acd1acd14db0d62472d494b1894dfd
#
_cell.length_a   1.000
_cell.length_b   1.000
_cell.length_c   1.000
_cell.angle_alpha   90.00
_cell.angle_beta   90.00
_cell.angle_gamma   90.00
#
_symmetry.space_group_name_H-M   'P 1'
#
loop_
_entity.id
_entity.type
_entity.pdbx_description
1 polymer ?
#
loop_
_entity_poly.entity_id
_entity_poly.type
_entity_poly.pdbx_seq_one_letter_code
_entity_poly.pdbx_strand_id
1 'polypeptide(L)'
;MLIAQNFGGVRMSSVVVVGTQWGDEGKGKITDFLSENAEVIARYQGGNNAGHTIKFNGETYKLHLIPSGIFYKDKISVIGNGMVVDPKALIAELAYLHERGVSTDNLRISNRAHVILPYHLKLDEVEEERKGANKIGTTKKGIGPAYMDKAARIGIRIADLLDREVFEEKLTRNLEEKNRMLEKFYETEGFTLDDFFEEYYEYGQQIKKYVCDTSVVLNDALDEGRRVLFEGAQGVMLDIDQGTYPFVTSS
;
A
#
# COMPACT_ATOMS: atom_id res chain seq x y z
N MET A 1 -5.99 1.15 -22.36
CA MET A 1 -5.45 2.48 -22.03
C MET A 1 -6.49 3.52 -22.43
N LEU A 2 -7.27 4.00 -21.47
CA LEU A 2 -8.22 5.09 -21.71
C LEU A 2 -7.47 6.39 -21.46
N ILE A 3 -7.11 7.07 -22.53
CA ILE A 3 -6.66 8.47 -22.48
C ILE A 3 -7.94 9.30 -22.45
N ALA A 4 -8.16 10.00 -21.34
CA ALA A 4 -9.28 10.90 -21.21
C ALA A 4 -9.18 12.03 -22.24
N GLN A 5 -10.11 12.07 -23.20
CA GLN A 5 -10.24 13.16 -24.15
C GLN A 5 -10.98 14.35 -23.52
N ASN A 6 -10.55 15.57 -23.87
CA ASN A 6 -11.23 16.81 -23.51
C ASN A 6 -12.69 16.81 -23.99
N PHE A 7 -13.63 16.70 -23.08
CA PHE A 7 -15.05 16.95 -23.35
C PHE A 7 -15.37 18.40 -23.03
N GLY A 8 -15.55 19.21 -24.09
CA GLY A 8 -16.24 20.50 -23.97
C GLY A 8 -15.59 21.57 -23.08
N GLY A 9 -14.25 21.72 -23.11
CA GLY A 9 -13.58 22.82 -22.40
C GLY A 9 -13.37 22.60 -20.89
N VAL A 10 -13.81 21.46 -20.33
CA VAL A 10 -13.50 21.08 -18.95
C VAL A 10 -12.11 20.46 -18.93
N ARG A 11 -11.15 21.13 -18.28
CA ARG A 11 -9.83 20.59 -18.03
C ARG A 11 -9.98 19.43 -17.04
N MET A 12 -9.75 18.20 -17.48
CA MET A 12 -9.78 17.06 -16.56
C MET A 12 -8.63 17.19 -15.56
N SER A 13 -8.96 17.27 -14.29
CA SER A 13 -8.01 17.41 -13.20
C SER A 13 -7.48 16.06 -12.69
N SER A 14 -8.05 14.94 -13.13
CA SER A 14 -7.64 13.60 -12.67
C SER A 14 -7.54 12.60 -13.81
N VAL A 15 -6.52 11.72 -13.72
CA VAL A 15 -6.29 10.57 -14.59
C VAL A 15 -6.09 9.34 -13.73
N VAL A 16 -6.70 8.21 -14.10
CA VAL A 16 -6.52 6.93 -13.41
C VAL A 16 -5.84 5.94 -14.35
N VAL A 17 -4.72 5.37 -13.94
CA VAL A 17 -4.02 4.30 -14.65
C VAL A 17 -4.41 2.96 -14.05
N VAL A 18 -5.04 2.11 -14.85
CA VAL A 18 -5.45 0.76 -14.45
C VAL A 18 -4.83 -0.30 -15.36
N GLY A 19 -4.54 -1.48 -14.81
CA GLY A 19 -4.18 -2.65 -15.60
C GLY A 19 -5.43 -3.31 -16.14
N THR A 20 -5.43 -3.69 -17.41
CA THR A 20 -6.58 -4.33 -18.07
C THR A 20 -6.45 -5.84 -18.18
N GLN A 21 -5.34 -6.39 -17.73
CA GLN A 21 -5.03 -7.83 -17.73
C GLN A 21 -4.48 -8.28 -16.38
N TRP A 22 -3.24 -8.77 -16.34
CA TRP A 22 -2.63 -9.40 -15.17
C TRP A 22 -1.82 -8.47 -14.27
N GLY A 23 -1.72 -7.18 -14.62
CA GLY A 23 -0.99 -6.19 -13.82
C GLY A 23 0.49 -6.04 -14.17
N ASP A 24 0.98 -6.79 -15.13
CA ASP A 24 2.37 -6.80 -15.64
C ASP A 24 2.54 -6.06 -16.99
N GLU A 25 1.50 -5.31 -17.40
CA GLU A 25 1.45 -4.60 -18.69
C GLU A 25 2.39 -3.39 -18.79
N GLY A 26 3.18 -3.13 -17.75
CA GLY A 26 4.11 -2.01 -17.72
C GLY A 26 3.51 -0.68 -17.24
N LYS A 27 2.47 -0.73 -16.38
CA LYS A 27 1.86 0.46 -15.78
C LYS A 27 2.89 1.45 -15.23
N GLY A 28 3.95 0.96 -14.56
CA GLY A 28 5.00 1.81 -14.01
C GLY A 28 5.61 2.75 -15.04
N LYS A 29 5.87 2.29 -16.28
CA LYS A 29 6.37 3.15 -17.36
C LYS A 29 5.37 4.21 -17.80
N ILE A 30 4.09 3.83 -17.89
CA ILE A 30 3.03 4.76 -18.29
C ILE A 30 2.78 5.78 -17.17
N THR A 31 2.78 5.34 -15.93
CA THR A 31 2.63 6.23 -14.77
C THR A 31 3.79 7.21 -14.69
N ASP A 32 5.04 6.77 -14.89
CA ASP A 32 6.21 7.62 -14.90
C ASP A 32 6.09 8.70 -16.01
N PHE A 33 5.77 8.29 -17.24
CA PHE A 33 5.53 9.21 -18.36
C PHE A 33 4.42 10.22 -18.07
N LEU A 34 3.30 9.77 -17.52
CA LEU A 34 2.16 10.65 -17.20
C LEU A 34 2.47 11.55 -15.98
N SER A 35 3.36 11.10 -15.09
CA SER A 35 3.80 11.88 -13.92
C SER A 35 4.48 13.18 -14.30
N GLU A 36 5.11 13.28 -15.47
CA GLU A 36 5.69 14.55 -15.94
C GLU A 36 4.66 15.68 -15.96
N ASN A 37 3.40 15.35 -16.28
CA ASN A 37 2.30 16.29 -16.41
C ASN A 37 1.35 16.33 -15.21
N ALA A 38 1.57 15.53 -14.17
CA ALA A 38 0.79 15.53 -12.94
C ALA A 38 1.51 16.31 -11.84
N GLU A 39 0.76 16.87 -10.90
CA GLU A 39 1.27 17.59 -9.74
C GLU A 39 1.13 16.75 -8.47
N VAL A 40 0.21 15.77 -8.49
CA VAL A 40 0.02 14.78 -7.41
C VAL A 40 -0.05 13.39 -8.01
N ILE A 41 0.71 12.44 -7.47
CA ILE A 41 0.68 11.04 -7.85
C ILE A 41 0.25 10.20 -6.65
N ALA A 42 -0.87 9.50 -6.75
CA ALA A 42 -1.48 8.76 -5.65
C ALA A 42 -1.67 7.28 -5.96
N ARG A 43 -1.11 6.42 -5.13
CA ARG A 43 -1.49 5.00 -5.09
C ARG A 43 -2.67 4.83 -4.16
N TYR A 44 -3.75 4.24 -4.65
CA TYR A 44 -5.01 4.19 -3.92
C TYR A 44 -5.40 2.81 -3.39
N GLN A 45 -4.76 1.72 -3.85
CA GLN A 45 -5.05 0.34 -3.41
C GLN A 45 -3.80 -0.55 -3.53
N GLY A 46 -3.90 -1.78 -2.97
CA GLY A 46 -2.81 -2.75 -2.95
C GLY A 46 -1.87 -2.56 -1.77
N GLY A 47 -0.69 -3.14 -1.87
CA GLY A 47 0.36 -3.07 -0.85
C GLY A 47 1.73 -3.37 -1.48
N ASN A 48 2.66 -3.91 -0.67
CA ASN A 48 4.01 -4.26 -1.13
C ASN A 48 4.08 -5.57 -1.95
N ASN A 49 2.94 -6.18 -2.28
CA ASN A 49 2.87 -7.33 -3.20
C ASN A 49 3.02 -6.95 -4.68
N ALA A 50 2.76 -5.69 -5.03
CA ALA A 50 2.95 -5.17 -6.37
C ALA A 50 4.21 -4.30 -6.42
N GLY A 51 5.14 -4.59 -7.34
CA GLY A 51 6.33 -3.77 -7.56
C GLY A 51 6.28 -3.08 -8.92
N HIS A 52 6.90 -1.92 -9.00
CA HIS A 52 7.13 -1.23 -10.27
C HIS A 52 8.59 -0.79 -10.40
N THR A 53 9.07 -0.78 -11.62
CA THR A 53 10.44 -0.39 -11.94
C THR A 53 10.43 0.93 -12.67
N ILE A 54 11.19 1.89 -12.16
CA ILE A 54 11.31 3.25 -12.69
C ILE A 54 12.77 3.48 -13.11
N LYS A 55 12.96 4.17 -14.22
CA LYS A 55 14.27 4.67 -14.63
C LYS A 55 14.32 6.18 -14.43
N PHE A 56 15.22 6.63 -13.57
CA PHE A 56 15.39 8.04 -13.27
C PHE A 56 16.88 8.41 -13.27
N ASN A 57 17.25 9.46 -13.99
CA ASN A 57 18.65 9.92 -14.14
C ASN A 57 19.66 8.80 -14.53
N GLY A 58 19.23 7.85 -15.37
CA GLY A 58 20.07 6.74 -15.82
C GLY A 58 20.14 5.55 -14.85
N GLU A 59 19.60 5.68 -13.66
CA GLU A 59 19.51 4.61 -12.66
C GLU A 59 18.15 3.91 -12.69
N THR A 60 18.13 2.66 -12.22
CA THR A 60 16.92 1.85 -12.13
C THR A 60 16.53 1.65 -10.68
N TYR A 61 15.29 2.03 -10.35
CA TYR A 61 14.69 1.91 -9.02
C TYR A 61 13.57 0.90 -9.03
N LYS A 62 13.50 0.06 -8.00
CA LYS A 62 12.39 -0.88 -7.77
C LYS A 62 11.63 -0.44 -6.53
N LEU A 63 10.41 0.01 -6.71
CA LEU A 63 9.52 0.47 -5.63
C LEU A 63 8.32 -0.47 -5.49
N HIS A 64 7.76 -0.55 -4.29
CA HIS A 64 6.62 -1.41 -3.97
C HIS A 64 5.46 -0.63 -3.34
N LEU A 65 5.74 0.30 -2.42
CA LEU A 65 4.75 1.10 -1.71
C LEU A 65 4.73 2.55 -2.18
N ILE A 66 5.92 3.14 -2.36
CA ILE A 66 6.07 4.55 -2.68
C ILE A 66 5.70 4.81 -4.14
N PRO A 67 4.83 5.80 -4.44
CA PRO A 67 4.43 6.14 -5.81
C PRO A 67 5.60 6.64 -6.66
N SER A 68 5.48 6.49 -7.99
CA SER A 68 6.50 6.91 -8.97
C SER A 68 6.85 8.40 -8.94
N GLY A 69 5.94 9.26 -8.46
CA GLY A 69 6.16 10.69 -8.33
C GLY A 69 7.26 11.11 -7.34
N ILE A 70 7.77 10.20 -6.52
CA ILE A 70 8.76 10.50 -5.47
C ILE A 70 10.04 11.14 -6.00
N PHE A 71 10.42 10.86 -7.23
CA PHE A 71 11.63 11.38 -7.87
C PHE A 71 11.54 12.86 -8.26
N TYR A 72 10.35 13.44 -8.27
CA TYR A 72 10.09 14.81 -8.68
C TYR A 72 9.76 15.66 -7.45
N LYS A 73 10.69 16.53 -7.05
CA LYS A 73 10.59 17.33 -5.81
C LYS A 73 9.42 18.31 -5.78
N ASP A 74 8.95 18.74 -6.96
CA ASP A 74 7.83 19.65 -7.15
C ASP A 74 6.46 18.97 -7.13
N LYS A 75 6.42 17.64 -7.02
CA LYS A 75 5.19 16.84 -7.04
C LYS A 75 4.92 16.25 -5.66
N ILE A 76 3.66 15.98 -5.37
CA ILE A 76 3.23 15.29 -4.15
C ILE A 76 3.03 13.81 -4.46
N SER A 77 3.66 12.93 -3.69
CA SER A 77 3.50 11.48 -3.77
C SER A 77 2.65 10.97 -2.62
N VAL A 78 1.55 10.28 -2.91
CA VAL A 78 0.55 9.91 -1.92
C VAL A 78 0.40 8.39 -1.82
N ILE A 79 0.60 7.84 -0.61
CA ILE A 79 0.16 6.51 -0.20
C ILE A 79 -1.25 6.66 0.37
N GLY A 80 -2.26 6.23 -0.39
CA GLY A 80 -3.67 6.48 -0.11
C GLY A 80 -4.28 5.53 0.93
N ASN A 81 -5.47 5.88 1.38
CA ASN A 81 -6.19 5.15 2.44
C ASN A 81 -6.69 3.75 2.04
N GLY A 82 -6.73 3.45 0.75
CA GLY A 82 -7.08 2.11 0.25
C GLY A 82 -5.92 1.11 0.29
N MET A 83 -4.69 1.58 0.48
CA MET A 83 -3.52 0.72 0.60
C MET A 83 -3.45 0.01 1.97
N VAL A 84 -2.80 -1.16 1.98
CA VAL A 84 -2.28 -1.79 3.19
C VAL A 84 -0.76 -1.64 3.19
N VAL A 85 -0.23 -1.14 4.31
CA VAL A 85 1.16 -0.70 4.41
C VAL A 85 1.91 -1.59 5.40
N ASP A 86 2.97 -2.23 4.94
CA ASP A 86 3.96 -2.87 5.79
C ASP A 86 5.00 -1.79 6.23
N PRO A 87 5.02 -1.37 7.50
CA PRO A 87 5.93 -0.32 7.96
C PRO A 87 7.39 -0.69 7.79
N LYS A 88 7.74 -1.95 8.01
CA LYS A 88 9.10 -2.46 7.84
C LYS A 88 9.57 -2.35 6.38
N ALA A 89 8.71 -2.77 5.45
CA ALA A 89 8.99 -2.65 4.02
C ALA A 89 9.09 -1.18 3.59
N LEU A 90 8.23 -0.31 4.12
CA LEU A 90 8.24 1.13 3.82
C LEU A 90 9.53 1.80 4.31
N ILE A 91 9.96 1.50 5.54
CA ILE A 91 11.23 2.03 6.08
C ILE A 91 12.42 1.58 5.24
N ALA A 92 12.45 0.31 4.84
CA ALA A 92 13.51 -0.20 3.95
C ALA A 92 13.51 0.51 2.59
N GLU A 93 12.33 0.80 2.03
CA GLU A 93 12.20 1.52 0.75
C GLU A 93 12.61 3.00 0.88
N LEU A 94 12.29 3.65 1.99
CA LEU A 94 12.75 5.01 2.31
C LEU A 94 14.29 5.06 2.43
N ALA A 95 14.88 4.13 3.17
CA ALA A 95 16.33 4.03 3.32
C ALA A 95 17.02 3.81 1.96
N TYR A 96 16.49 2.89 1.14
CA TYR A 96 16.98 2.63 -0.21
C TYR A 96 16.99 3.88 -1.11
N LEU A 97 15.97 4.74 -1.00
CA LEU A 97 15.90 6.01 -1.73
C LEU A 97 16.90 7.04 -1.19
N HIS A 98 16.99 7.18 0.14
CA HIS A 98 17.92 8.12 0.78
C HIS A 98 19.38 7.79 0.49
N GLU A 99 19.78 6.51 0.51
CA GLU A 99 21.14 6.06 0.15
C GLU A 99 21.54 6.46 -1.28
N ARG A 100 20.55 6.66 -2.16
CA ARG A 100 20.72 7.10 -3.54
C ARG A 100 20.49 8.60 -3.75
N GLY A 101 20.43 9.37 -2.65
CA GLY A 101 20.27 10.82 -2.70
C GLY A 101 18.89 11.31 -3.14
N VAL A 102 17.86 10.42 -3.13
CA VAL A 102 16.48 10.81 -3.44
C VAL A 102 15.82 11.34 -2.17
N SER A 103 15.37 12.62 -2.21
CA SER A 103 14.55 13.19 -1.13
C SER A 103 13.16 12.57 -1.13
N THR A 104 12.60 12.38 0.06
CA THR A 104 11.24 11.89 0.25
C THR A 104 10.33 12.91 0.93
N ASP A 105 10.72 14.19 0.98
CA ASP A 105 9.98 15.26 1.68
C ASP A 105 8.58 15.52 1.06
N ASN A 106 8.41 15.15 -0.20
CA ASN A 106 7.16 15.23 -0.95
C ASN A 106 6.23 14.02 -0.74
N LEU A 107 6.60 13.04 0.09
CA LEU A 107 5.75 11.90 0.42
C LEU A 107 4.63 12.32 1.39
N ARG A 108 3.44 11.76 1.18
CA ARG A 108 2.29 11.85 2.09
C ARG A 108 1.70 10.45 2.28
N ILE A 109 1.47 10.08 3.53
CA ILE A 109 0.94 8.76 3.90
C ILE A 109 -0.41 8.97 4.58
N SER A 110 -1.41 8.24 4.13
CA SER A 110 -2.73 8.31 4.74
C SER A 110 -2.73 7.81 6.18
N ASN A 111 -3.19 8.65 7.09
CA ASN A 111 -3.47 8.28 8.47
C ASN A 111 -4.50 7.14 8.59
N ARG A 112 -5.31 6.91 7.54
CA ARG A 112 -6.37 5.87 7.46
C ARG A 112 -5.93 4.60 6.74
N ALA A 113 -4.74 4.53 6.14
CA ALA A 113 -4.20 3.31 5.57
C ALA A 113 -4.02 2.25 6.68
N HIS A 114 -4.25 0.97 6.35
CA HIS A 114 -4.13 -0.12 7.32
C HIS A 114 -2.70 -0.66 7.36
N VAL A 115 -2.30 -1.08 8.55
CA VAL A 115 -0.96 -1.60 8.83
C VAL A 115 -0.93 -3.12 8.62
N ILE A 116 0.07 -3.60 7.92
CA ILE A 116 0.42 -5.03 7.89
C ILE A 116 1.35 -5.30 9.07
N LEU A 117 1.00 -6.31 9.87
CA LEU A 117 1.71 -6.73 11.06
C LEU A 117 2.21 -8.18 10.91
N PRO A 118 3.18 -8.63 11.71
CA PRO A 118 3.76 -9.97 11.60
C PRO A 118 2.74 -11.11 11.57
N TYR A 119 1.68 -11.02 12.35
CA TYR A 119 0.64 -12.04 12.34
C TYR A 119 -0.12 -12.11 10.99
N HIS A 120 -0.21 -11.02 10.22
CA HIS A 120 -0.78 -11.06 8.87
C HIS A 120 0.09 -11.88 7.91
N LEU A 121 1.43 -11.71 8.00
CA LEU A 121 2.37 -12.47 7.18
C LEU A 121 2.27 -13.96 7.54
N LYS A 122 2.23 -14.27 8.86
CA LYS A 122 2.11 -15.65 9.35
C LYS A 122 0.81 -16.30 8.92
N LEU A 123 -0.32 -15.59 9.01
CA LEU A 123 -1.62 -16.10 8.55
C LEU A 123 -1.62 -16.37 7.04
N ASP A 124 -1.10 -15.44 6.23
CA ASP A 124 -0.98 -15.61 4.76
C ASP A 124 -0.16 -16.87 4.41
N GLU A 125 0.92 -17.11 5.16
CA GLU A 125 1.77 -18.28 4.99
C GLU A 125 1.03 -19.58 5.33
N VAL A 126 0.47 -19.69 6.54
CA VAL A 126 -0.16 -20.94 7.01
C VAL A 126 -1.44 -21.28 6.26
N GLU A 127 -2.22 -20.26 5.88
CA GLU A 127 -3.39 -20.43 5.03
C GLU A 127 -3.04 -20.99 3.66
N GLU A 128 -2.00 -20.46 3.04
CA GLU A 128 -1.55 -20.91 1.73
C GLU A 128 -0.96 -22.33 1.80
N GLU A 129 -0.21 -22.66 2.85
CA GLU A 129 0.33 -24.00 3.06
C GLU A 129 -0.78 -25.04 3.25
N ARG A 130 -1.83 -24.71 4.01
CA ARG A 130 -2.96 -25.59 4.27
C ARG A 130 -3.78 -25.94 3.03
N LYS A 131 -3.83 -25.04 2.04
CA LYS A 131 -4.54 -25.27 0.77
C LYS A 131 -3.91 -26.39 -0.07
N GLY A 132 -2.68 -26.80 0.20
CA GLY A 132 -2.01 -27.90 -0.48
C GLY A 132 -2.00 -27.75 -2.00
N ALA A 133 -2.70 -28.62 -2.71
CA ALA A 133 -2.82 -28.56 -4.17
C ALA A 133 -3.71 -27.39 -4.68
N ASN A 134 -4.53 -26.80 -3.82
CA ASN A 134 -5.43 -25.70 -4.14
C ASN A 134 -4.85 -24.33 -3.78
N LYS A 135 -3.52 -24.20 -3.74
CA LYS A 135 -2.84 -22.93 -3.49
C LYS A 135 -3.26 -21.86 -4.49
N ILE A 136 -3.50 -20.66 -3.98
CA ILE A 136 -3.80 -19.48 -4.81
C ILE A 136 -2.51 -18.92 -5.42
N GLY A 137 -1.36 -19.12 -4.76
CA GLY A 137 -0.08 -18.55 -5.16
C GLY A 137 0.12 -17.15 -4.58
N THR A 138 -0.22 -16.96 -3.30
CA THR A 138 -0.06 -15.65 -2.63
C THR A 138 1.42 -15.25 -2.55
N THR A 139 1.66 -13.95 -2.40
CA THR A 139 3.03 -13.41 -2.23
C THR A 139 3.56 -13.58 -0.81
N LYS A 140 2.78 -14.13 0.11
CA LYS A 140 3.08 -14.24 1.55
C LYS A 140 3.45 -12.90 2.20
N LYS A 141 2.84 -11.82 1.74
CA LYS A 141 3.07 -10.45 2.21
C LYS A 141 1.98 -9.96 3.18
N GLY A 142 1.05 -10.85 3.58
CA GLY A 142 -0.01 -10.52 4.53
C GLY A 142 -1.09 -9.58 3.97
N ILE A 143 -1.17 -9.40 2.65
CA ILE A 143 -2.11 -8.47 2.01
C ILE A 143 -3.54 -8.90 2.27
N GLY A 144 -3.89 -10.16 1.96
CA GLY A 144 -5.22 -10.72 2.19
C GLY A 144 -5.68 -10.59 3.64
N PRO A 145 -4.93 -11.13 4.61
CA PRO A 145 -5.25 -11.00 6.03
C PRO A 145 -5.42 -9.55 6.51
N ALA A 146 -4.61 -8.60 6.02
CA ALA A 146 -4.75 -7.19 6.37
C ALA A 146 -6.03 -6.55 5.81
N TYR A 147 -6.44 -6.90 4.57
CA TYR A 147 -7.73 -6.49 4.02
C TYR A 147 -8.90 -7.17 4.72
N MET A 148 -8.76 -8.42 5.16
CA MET A 148 -9.77 -9.09 6.00
C MET A 148 -9.99 -8.33 7.30
N ASP A 149 -8.93 -7.95 8.00
CA ASP A 149 -9.01 -7.17 9.24
C ASP A 149 -9.63 -5.79 9.02
N LYS A 150 -9.32 -5.15 7.90
CA LYS A 150 -9.96 -3.90 7.49
C LYS A 150 -11.47 -4.07 7.31
N ALA A 151 -11.91 -5.11 6.58
CA ALA A 151 -13.32 -5.40 6.34
C ALA A 151 -14.05 -5.83 7.63
N ALA A 152 -13.38 -6.59 8.50
CA ALA A 152 -13.86 -6.98 9.83
C ALA A 152 -13.90 -5.81 10.84
N ARG A 153 -13.31 -4.67 10.51
CA ARG A 153 -13.24 -3.46 11.35
C ARG A 153 -12.42 -3.62 12.63
N ILE A 154 -11.43 -4.51 12.58
CA ILE A 154 -10.45 -4.74 13.66
C ILE A 154 -9.03 -4.29 13.27
N GLY A 155 -8.83 -3.91 12.00
CA GLY A 155 -7.54 -3.51 11.47
C GLY A 155 -6.95 -2.29 12.19
N ILE A 156 -5.64 -2.29 12.35
CA ILE A 156 -4.86 -1.19 12.91
C ILE A 156 -4.50 -0.24 11.76
N ARG A 157 -4.75 1.05 11.95
CA ARG A 157 -4.46 2.12 10.98
C ARG A 157 -3.10 2.77 11.27
N ILE A 158 -2.56 3.48 10.29
CA ILE A 158 -1.34 4.28 10.49
C ILE A 158 -1.52 5.28 11.65
N ALA A 159 -2.68 5.93 11.78
CA ALA A 159 -2.95 6.83 12.91
C ALA A 159 -2.82 6.13 14.27
N ASP A 160 -3.31 4.90 14.37
CA ASP A 160 -3.25 4.11 15.60
C ASP A 160 -1.81 3.75 15.97
N LEU A 161 -0.99 3.44 14.95
CA LEU A 161 0.44 3.11 15.12
C LEU A 161 1.27 4.28 15.69
N LEU A 162 0.81 5.52 15.51
CA LEU A 162 1.49 6.72 16.00
C LEU A 162 1.25 7.01 17.48
N ASP A 163 0.19 6.44 18.05
CA ASP A 163 -0.20 6.60 19.46
C ASP A 163 0.11 5.30 20.20
N ARG A 164 1.02 5.38 21.19
CA ARG A 164 1.52 4.22 21.89
C ARG A 164 0.42 3.44 22.61
N GLU A 165 -0.45 4.15 23.33
CA GLU A 165 -1.51 3.53 24.13
C GLU A 165 -2.56 2.89 23.24
N VAL A 166 -2.98 3.60 22.19
CA VAL A 166 -3.97 3.10 21.21
C VAL A 166 -3.42 1.88 20.45
N PHE A 167 -2.14 1.92 20.06
CA PHE A 167 -1.51 0.82 19.36
C PHE A 167 -1.41 -0.43 20.25
N GLU A 168 -0.96 -0.26 21.51
CA GLU A 168 -0.83 -1.35 22.48
C GLU A 168 -2.20 -2.00 22.76
N GLU A 169 -3.25 -1.20 23.04
CA GLU A 169 -4.59 -1.71 23.29
C GLU A 169 -5.13 -2.53 22.11
N LYS A 170 -5.05 -1.96 20.89
CA LYS A 170 -5.57 -2.63 19.69
C LYS A 170 -4.78 -3.88 19.34
N LEU A 171 -3.45 -3.82 19.45
CA LEU A 171 -2.58 -4.95 19.16
C LEU A 171 -2.83 -6.10 20.14
N THR A 172 -2.92 -5.82 21.45
CA THR A 172 -3.20 -6.82 22.47
C THR A 172 -4.50 -7.56 22.17
N ARG A 173 -5.58 -6.82 21.90
CA ARG A 173 -6.88 -7.40 21.54
C ARG A 173 -6.80 -8.27 20.27
N ASN A 174 -6.11 -7.78 19.24
CA ASN A 174 -5.98 -8.52 17.99
C ASN A 174 -5.13 -9.78 18.17
N LEU A 175 -4.07 -9.73 18.97
CA LEU A 175 -3.23 -10.90 19.26
C LEU A 175 -4.02 -12.03 19.95
N GLU A 176 -4.93 -11.70 20.88
CA GLU A 176 -5.78 -12.73 21.52
C GLU A 176 -6.59 -13.52 20.48
N GLU A 177 -7.18 -12.84 19.49
CA GLU A 177 -7.98 -13.49 18.44
C GLU A 177 -7.08 -14.25 17.45
N LYS A 178 -6.00 -13.60 16.97
CA LYS A 178 -5.09 -14.18 15.98
C LYS A 178 -4.34 -15.39 16.52
N ASN A 179 -3.92 -15.36 17.79
CA ASN A 179 -3.28 -16.48 18.45
C ASN A 179 -4.21 -17.68 18.57
N ARG A 180 -5.50 -17.47 18.87
CA ARG A 180 -6.47 -18.56 18.84
C ARG A 180 -6.54 -19.25 17.48
N MET A 181 -6.49 -18.46 16.40
CA MET A 181 -6.46 -19.04 15.04
C MET A 181 -5.15 -19.77 14.77
N LEU A 182 -4.02 -19.16 15.08
CA LEU A 182 -2.68 -19.74 14.87
C LEU A 182 -2.51 -21.03 15.67
N GLU A 183 -2.78 -21.01 16.97
CA GLU A 183 -2.52 -22.13 17.88
C GLU A 183 -3.56 -23.25 17.76
N LYS A 184 -4.87 -22.91 17.68
CA LYS A 184 -5.93 -23.91 17.74
C LYS A 184 -6.38 -24.44 16.38
N PHE A 185 -6.25 -23.62 15.33
CA PHE A 185 -6.71 -24.00 14.01
C PHE A 185 -5.58 -24.35 13.06
N TYR A 186 -4.46 -23.59 13.13
CA TYR A 186 -3.29 -23.82 12.29
C TYR A 186 -2.18 -24.63 12.99
N GLU A 187 -2.32 -24.90 14.30
CA GLU A 187 -1.38 -25.68 15.11
C GLU A 187 0.06 -25.14 15.02
N THR A 188 0.19 -23.81 15.03
CA THR A 188 1.48 -23.10 14.96
C THR A 188 1.61 -22.13 16.13
N GLU A 189 2.82 -21.64 16.39
CA GLU A 189 3.09 -20.66 17.43
C GLU A 189 2.39 -19.32 17.13
N GLY A 190 1.82 -18.72 18.17
CA GLY A 190 1.30 -17.36 18.18
C GLY A 190 2.37 -16.32 18.42
N PHE A 191 1.95 -15.09 18.73
CA PHE A 191 2.81 -13.96 19.03
C PHE A 191 2.50 -13.39 20.42
N THR A 192 3.54 -12.87 21.08
CA THR A 192 3.39 -12.00 22.24
C THR A 192 3.47 -10.54 21.82
N LEU A 193 3.04 -9.64 22.70
CA LEU A 193 3.18 -8.20 22.47
C LEU A 193 4.65 -7.80 22.27
N ASP A 194 5.54 -8.39 23.07
CA ASP A 194 6.97 -8.07 23.10
C ASP A 194 7.70 -8.48 21.82
N ASP A 195 7.13 -9.38 21.01
CA ASP A 195 7.79 -9.86 19.80
C ASP A 195 8.02 -8.77 18.76
N PHE A 196 7.14 -7.75 18.70
CA PHE A 196 7.24 -6.72 17.67
C PHE A 196 6.61 -5.35 18.01
N PHE A 197 6.02 -5.17 19.20
CA PHE A 197 5.35 -3.91 19.56
C PHE A 197 6.29 -2.70 19.45
N GLU A 198 7.45 -2.75 20.13
CA GLU A 198 8.39 -1.64 20.14
C GLU A 198 8.95 -1.36 18.74
N GLU A 199 9.33 -2.41 18.00
CA GLU A 199 9.84 -2.28 16.63
C GLU A 199 8.83 -1.56 15.73
N TYR A 200 7.54 -1.95 15.78
CA TYR A 200 6.52 -1.35 14.93
C TYR A 200 6.11 0.04 15.39
N TYR A 201 6.08 0.30 16.70
CA TYR A 201 5.88 1.64 17.22
C TYR A 201 6.99 2.60 16.75
N GLU A 202 8.24 2.17 16.80
CA GLU A 202 9.38 2.95 16.28
C GLU A 202 9.27 3.21 14.78
N TYR A 203 8.85 2.23 13.98
CA TYR A 203 8.55 2.47 12.56
C TYR A 203 7.46 3.54 12.38
N GLY A 204 6.44 3.51 13.22
CA GLY A 204 5.41 4.56 13.25
C GLY A 204 6.02 5.94 13.48
N GLN A 205 6.89 6.09 14.48
CA GLN A 205 7.54 7.37 14.78
C GLN A 205 8.45 7.85 13.62
N GLN A 206 9.16 6.95 12.94
CA GLN A 206 10.00 7.30 11.80
C GLN A 206 9.19 7.83 10.60
N ILE A 207 7.99 7.28 10.34
CA ILE A 207 7.13 7.73 9.24
C ILE A 207 6.20 8.89 9.62
N LYS A 208 6.10 9.26 10.90
CA LYS A 208 5.16 10.25 11.44
C LYS A 208 5.15 11.56 10.67
N LYS A 209 6.31 12.05 10.24
CA LYS A 209 6.45 13.31 9.50
C LYS A 209 5.74 13.32 8.14
N TYR A 210 5.46 12.16 7.57
CA TYR A 210 4.77 12.00 6.29
C TYR A 210 3.25 11.82 6.44
N VAL A 211 2.78 11.52 7.66
CA VAL A 211 1.39 11.11 7.90
C VAL A 211 0.45 12.31 7.93
N CYS A 212 -0.62 12.24 7.15
CA CYS A 212 -1.65 13.28 7.08
C CYS A 212 -3.01 12.68 6.66
N ASP A 213 -4.05 13.51 6.62
CA ASP A 213 -5.31 13.17 5.94
C ASP A 213 -5.13 13.36 4.43
N THR A 214 -4.81 12.29 3.74
CA THR A 214 -4.58 12.32 2.28
C THR A 214 -5.86 12.60 1.49
N SER A 215 -7.04 12.40 2.07
CA SER A 215 -8.30 12.77 1.41
C SER A 215 -8.41 14.29 1.30
N VAL A 216 -8.01 15.02 2.33
CA VAL A 216 -7.93 16.49 2.28
C VAL A 216 -6.91 16.92 1.24
N VAL A 217 -5.68 16.40 1.29
CA VAL A 217 -4.61 16.73 0.33
C VAL A 217 -5.05 16.55 -1.12
N LEU A 218 -5.75 15.45 -1.43
CA LEU A 218 -6.21 15.15 -2.78
C LEU A 218 -7.38 16.05 -3.21
N ASN A 219 -8.35 16.29 -2.33
CA ASN A 219 -9.49 17.17 -2.66
C ASN A 219 -9.04 18.63 -2.84
N ASP A 220 -8.18 19.14 -1.94
CA ASP A 220 -7.62 20.49 -2.08
C ASP A 220 -6.87 20.64 -3.41
N ALA A 221 -6.06 19.64 -3.79
CA ALA A 221 -5.37 19.65 -5.06
C ALA A 221 -6.33 19.68 -6.26
N LEU A 222 -7.44 18.93 -6.20
CA LEU A 222 -8.46 18.92 -7.25
C LEU A 222 -9.21 20.26 -7.32
N ASP A 223 -9.56 20.84 -6.16
CA ASP A 223 -10.26 22.12 -6.07
C ASP A 223 -9.39 23.30 -6.57
N GLU A 224 -8.07 23.20 -6.35
CA GLU A 224 -7.07 24.12 -6.91
C GLU A 224 -6.81 23.91 -8.42
N GLY A 225 -7.47 22.93 -9.04
CA GLY A 225 -7.30 22.61 -10.46
C GLY A 225 -5.98 21.92 -10.79
N ARG A 226 -5.28 21.38 -9.79
CA ARG A 226 -4.06 20.57 -9.99
C ARG A 226 -4.40 19.24 -10.66
N ARG A 227 -3.47 18.72 -11.41
CA ARG A 227 -3.61 17.42 -12.08
C ARG A 227 -3.19 16.31 -11.13
N VAL A 228 -4.13 15.40 -10.82
CA VAL A 228 -3.93 14.24 -9.98
C VAL A 228 -3.87 12.98 -10.83
N LEU A 229 -2.80 12.22 -10.69
CA LEU A 229 -2.60 10.91 -11.32
C LEU A 229 -2.82 9.81 -10.27
N PHE A 230 -3.82 8.98 -10.47
CA PHE A 230 -4.07 7.80 -9.65
C PHE A 230 -3.40 6.57 -10.27
N GLU A 231 -2.44 6.01 -9.54
CA GLU A 231 -1.68 4.83 -9.92
C GLU A 231 -2.34 3.57 -9.33
N GLY A 232 -2.99 2.77 -10.19
CA GLY A 232 -3.56 1.49 -9.82
C GLY A 232 -2.49 0.39 -9.71
N ALA A 233 -2.69 -0.51 -8.77
CA ALA A 233 -1.92 -1.75 -8.64
C ALA A 233 -2.65 -2.90 -9.34
N GLN A 234 -1.94 -3.99 -9.63
CA GLN A 234 -2.45 -5.21 -10.28
C GLN A 234 -3.14 -4.95 -11.64
N GLY A 235 -4.15 -5.75 -11.97
CA GLY A 235 -4.94 -5.66 -13.19
C GLY A 235 -6.31 -6.30 -13.04
N VAL A 236 -7.22 -6.04 -13.97
CA VAL A 236 -8.63 -6.47 -13.91
C VAL A 236 -8.82 -7.98 -13.75
N MET A 237 -7.92 -8.78 -14.34
CA MET A 237 -7.98 -10.25 -14.21
C MET A 237 -7.66 -10.74 -12.78
N LEU A 238 -7.06 -9.88 -11.95
CA LEU A 238 -6.77 -10.13 -10.53
C LEU A 238 -7.74 -9.41 -9.59
N ASP A 239 -8.72 -8.69 -10.12
CA ASP A 239 -9.75 -8.00 -9.32
C ASP A 239 -10.68 -9.02 -8.65
N ILE A 240 -11.08 -8.74 -7.40
CA ILE A 240 -11.87 -9.67 -6.60
C ILE A 240 -13.27 -9.93 -7.17
N ASP A 241 -13.83 -8.94 -7.87
CA ASP A 241 -15.18 -9.00 -8.43
C ASP A 241 -15.18 -9.35 -9.93
N GLN A 242 -14.23 -8.79 -10.69
CA GLN A 242 -14.20 -8.89 -12.16
C GLN A 242 -13.16 -9.88 -12.69
N GLY A 243 -12.29 -10.37 -11.80
CA GLY A 243 -11.16 -11.24 -12.19
C GLY A 243 -11.49 -12.72 -12.24
N THR A 244 -10.44 -13.53 -12.28
CA THR A 244 -10.49 -15.00 -12.38
C THR A 244 -10.63 -15.64 -10.99
N TYR A 245 -11.66 -15.27 -10.25
CA TYR A 245 -11.90 -15.81 -8.92
C TYR A 245 -11.86 -17.35 -8.92
N PRO A 246 -11.21 -18.04 -7.95
CA PRO A 246 -10.59 -17.49 -6.74
C PRO A 246 -9.12 -17.02 -6.87
N PHE A 247 -8.53 -17.08 -8.06
CA PHE A 247 -7.13 -16.73 -8.32
C PHE A 247 -6.98 -15.23 -8.57
N VAL A 248 -7.29 -14.44 -7.53
CA VAL A 248 -7.34 -12.98 -7.55
C VAL A 248 -6.61 -12.40 -6.34
N THR A 249 -6.40 -11.07 -6.35
CA THR A 249 -5.93 -10.32 -5.17
C THR A 249 -7.08 -9.96 -4.25
N SER A 250 -6.78 -9.56 -3.01
CA SER A 250 -7.76 -9.05 -2.05
C SER A 250 -7.97 -7.54 -2.12
N SER A 251 -7.32 -6.86 -3.08
CA SER A 251 -7.35 -5.40 -3.21
C SER A 251 -8.11 -4.95 -4.44
#